data_61b582e3873b056430e7dc0f2b52e57f
#
_entry.id   61b582e3873b056430e7dc0f2b52e57f
#
_cell.length_a   1.000
_cell.length_b   1.000
_cell.length_c   1.000
_cell.angle_alpha   90.00
_cell.angle_beta   90.00
_cell.angle_gamma   90.00
#
_symmetry.space_group_name_H-M   'P 1'
#
loop_
_entity.id
_entity.type
_entity.pdbx_description
1 polymer ?
#
loop_
_entity_poly.entity_id
_entity_poly.type
_entity_poly.pdbx_seq_one_letter_code
_entity_poly.pdbx_strand_id
1 'polypeptide(L)'
;MMSIQIILKKGMGEIHFGCTPELVRALLGEPDEVEELESAVDGVVESIVWNYPDAGLNFFFEASNGEPTLSTIESDNLETVVFNAKIFNLTRESIVNLMKENGYTDIDEDDETWGEHRITFDDAQIDFYFDDQELTLVSWSCY
;
A
#
# COMPACT_ATOMS: atom_id res chain seq x y z
N MET A 1 -8.40 18.61 -1.73
CA MET A 1 -7.89 17.41 -2.38
C MET A 1 -6.85 16.75 -1.49
N MET A 2 -6.98 15.45 -1.29
CA MET A 2 -6.07 14.73 -0.40
C MET A 2 -4.77 14.40 -1.12
N SER A 3 -3.65 14.77 -0.50
CA SER A 3 -2.32 14.36 -0.95
C SER A 3 -1.99 13.02 -0.29
N ILE A 4 -1.55 12.05 -1.09
CA ILE A 4 -1.19 10.73 -0.58
C ILE A 4 0.32 10.64 -0.52
N GLN A 5 0.84 10.85 0.67
CA GLN A 5 2.28 10.82 0.90
C GLN A 5 2.69 9.51 1.56
N ILE A 6 3.43 8.71 0.82
CA ILE A 6 3.98 7.46 1.33
C ILE A 6 5.13 7.77 2.27
N ILE A 7 5.07 7.21 3.47
CA ILE A 7 6.18 7.23 4.42
C ILE A 7 6.58 5.76 4.61
N LEU A 8 7.72 5.39 4.04
CA LEU A 8 8.16 4.00 4.02
C LEU A 8 8.27 3.41 5.41
N LYS A 9 7.71 2.22 5.60
CA LYS A 9 7.67 1.46 6.86
C LYS A 9 6.87 2.13 7.97
N LYS A 10 6.22 3.27 7.70
CA LYS A 10 5.47 4.02 8.72
C LYS A 10 4.01 4.19 8.37
N GLY A 11 3.66 4.44 7.10
CA GLY A 11 2.28 4.61 6.71
C GLY A 11 2.06 5.66 5.62
N MET A 12 1.06 6.51 5.81
CA MET A 12 0.64 7.53 4.86
C MET A 12 0.21 8.78 5.64
N GLY A 13 1.00 9.84 5.58
CA GLY A 13 0.71 11.06 6.32
C GLY A 13 0.54 10.78 7.82
N GLU A 14 -0.64 11.06 8.35
CA GLU A 14 -0.95 10.84 9.77
C GLU A 14 -1.43 9.40 10.07
N ILE A 15 -1.65 8.60 9.04
CA ILE A 15 -2.10 7.21 9.19
C ILE A 15 -0.87 6.30 9.29
N HIS A 16 -0.60 5.79 10.48
CA HIS A 16 0.57 4.96 10.74
C HIS A 16 0.21 3.48 10.80
N PHE A 17 1.10 2.62 10.30
CA PHE A 17 0.96 1.18 10.48
C PHE A 17 0.89 0.84 11.96
N GLY A 18 0.02 -0.11 12.30
CA GLY A 18 -0.29 -0.47 13.67
C GLY A 18 -1.46 0.29 14.28
N CYS A 19 -2.01 1.29 13.55
CA CYS A 19 -3.19 2.01 14.04
C CYS A 19 -4.45 1.16 13.90
N THR A 20 -5.51 1.56 14.60
CA THR A 20 -6.80 0.88 14.52
C THR A 20 -7.62 1.40 13.34
N PRO A 21 -8.65 0.64 12.90
CA PRO A 21 -9.56 1.13 11.87
C PRO A 21 -10.26 2.45 12.23
N GLU A 22 -10.52 2.68 13.51
CA GLU A 22 -11.15 3.91 13.99
C GLU A 22 -10.37 5.17 13.60
N LEU A 23 -9.03 5.11 13.61
CA LEU A 23 -8.21 6.25 13.19
C LEU A 23 -8.41 6.54 11.70
N VAL A 24 -8.42 5.51 10.86
CA VAL A 24 -8.64 5.67 9.42
C VAL A 24 -10.03 6.25 9.16
N ARG A 25 -11.05 5.75 9.87
CA ARG A 25 -12.42 6.28 9.76
C ARG A 25 -12.49 7.75 10.17
N ALA A 26 -11.78 8.12 11.24
CA ALA A 26 -11.78 9.51 11.73
C ALA A 26 -11.15 10.46 10.70
N LEU A 27 -10.17 10.02 9.95
CA LEU A 27 -9.45 10.86 8.97
C LEU A 27 -10.07 10.82 7.58
N LEU A 28 -10.60 9.67 7.14
CA LEU A 28 -11.09 9.47 5.77
C LEU A 28 -12.60 9.24 5.67
N GLY A 29 -13.29 9.02 6.78
CA GLY A 29 -14.71 8.65 6.78
C GLY A 29 -14.91 7.16 6.60
N GLU A 30 -16.16 6.77 6.39
CA GLU A 30 -16.51 5.36 6.20
C GLU A 30 -16.00 4.84 4.84
N PRO A 31 -15.48 3.61 4.79
CA PRO A 31 -15.12 3.01 3.51
C PRO A 31 -16.38 2.65 2.72
N ASP A 32 -16.25 2.62 1.38
CA ASP A 32 -17.36 2.22 0.53
C ASP A 32 -17.61 0.72 0.60
N GLU A 33 -16.55 -0.07 0.78
CA GLU A 33 -16.64 -1.52 0.90
C GLU A 33 -15.72 -2.03 2.00
N VAL A 34 -16.20 -3.05 2.70
CA VAL A 34 -15.44 -3.76 3.73
C VAL A 34 -15.46 -5.24 3.39
N GLU A 35 -14.28 -5.85 3.29
CA GLU A 35 -14.14 -7.28 3.07
C GLU A 35 -13.48 -7.90 4.30
N GLU A 36 -14.05 -8.98 4.81
CA GLU A 36 -13.46 -9.74 5.91
C GLU A 36 -12.93 -11.06 5.37
N LEU A 37 -11.64 -11.32 5.62
CA LEU A 37 -10.99 -12.55 5.22
C LEU A 37 -10.87 -13.45 6.46
N GLU A 38 -11.57 -14.59 6.45
CA GLU A 38 -11.56 -15.53 7.56
C GLU A 38 -10.32 -16.41 7.51
N SER A 39 -9.86 -16.80 8.70
CA SER A 39 -8.79 -17.77 8.83
C SER A 39 -9.29 -19.19 8.51
N ALA A 40 -8.37 -20.17 8.50
CA ALA A 40 -8.73 -21.59 8.39
C ALA A 40 -9.58 -22.09 9.56
N VAL A 41 -9.64 -21.33 10.65
CA VAL A 41 -10.47 -21.63 11.82
C VAL A 41 -11.80 -20.90 11.68
N ASP A 42 -12.90 -21.64 11.67
CA ASP A 42 -14.24 -21.09 11.49
C ASP A 42 -14.55 -19.97 12.48
N GLY A 43 -15.07 -18.85 11.97
CA GLY A 43 -15.52 -17.73 12.76
C GLY A 43 -14.42 -16.79 13.23
N VAL A 44 -13.17 -17.02 12.83
CA VAL A 44 -12.07 -16.13 13.16
C VAL A 44 -11.72 -15.26 11.94
N VAL A 45 -11.83 -13.94 12.10
CA VAL A 45 -11.45 -12.98 11.06
C VAL A 45 -9.97 -12.67 11.21
N GLU A 46 -9.15 -12.98 10.18
CA GLU A 46 -7.71 -12.69 10.19
C GLU A 46 -7.38 -11.34 9.60
N SER A 47 -8.11 -10.94 8.55
CA SER A 47 -7.83 -9.71 7.82
C SER A 47 -9.12 -9.00 7.46
N ILE A 48 -9.07 -7.68 7.48
CA ILE A 48 -10.16 -6.81 7.05
C ILE A 48 -9.59 -5.85 6.01
N VAL A 49 -10.27 -5.73 4.87
CA VAL A 49 -9.87 -4.80 3.81
C VAL A 49 -10.93 -3.71 3.70
N TRP A 50 -10.49 -2.45 3.82
CA TRP A 50 -11.35 -1.29 3.64
C TRP A 50 -11.01 -0.65 2.30
N ASN A 51 -12.01 -0.53 1.43
CA ASN A 51 -11.85 0.03 0.09
C ASN A 51 -12.43 1.44 0.01
N TYR A 52 -11.60 2.37 -0.48
CA TYR A 52 -11.97 3.76 -0.76
C TYR A 52 -11.73 4.02 -2.24
N PRO A 53 -12.62 3.55 -3.14
CA PRO A 53 -12.37 3.64 -4.59
C PRO A 53 -12.25 5.06 -5.11
N ASP A 54 -12.99 6.01 -4.55
CA ASP A 54 -12.90 7.41 -4.99
C ASP A 54 -11.55 8.03 -4.63
N ALA A 55 -10.93 7.57 -3.55
CA ALA A 55 -9.59 8.02 -3.15
C ALA A 55 -8.49 7.16 -3.75
N GLY A 56 -8.82 6.04 -4.40
CA GLY A 56 -7.84 5.10 -4.94
C GLY A 56 -7.04 4.40 -3.87
N LEU A 57 -7.63 4.14 -2.70
CA LEU A 57 -6.91 3.59 -1.54
C LEU A 57 -7.59 2.33 -1.02
N ASN A 58 -6.76 1.36 -0.62
CA ASN A 58 -7.19 0.18 0.12
C ASN A 58 -6.33 0.04 1.36
N PHE A 59 -6.98 -0.22 2.50
CA PHE A 59 -6.32 -0.41 3.79
C PHE A 59 -6.53 -1.84 4.27
N PHE A 60 -5.44 -2.52 4.60
CA PHE A 60 -5.46 -3.91 5.06
C PHE A 60 -5.16 -3.95 6.56
N PHE A 61 -6.10 -4.45 7.34
CA PHE A 61 -5.97 -4.60 8.78
C PHE A 61 -5.85 -6.08 9.13
N GLU A 62 -4.88 -6.42 9.97
CA GLU A 62 -4.69 -7.79 10.40
C GLU A 62 -4.96 -7.93 11.89
N ALA A 63 -5.68 -8.99 12.25
CA ALA A 63 -6.09 -9.28 13.62
C ALA A 63 -5.42 -10.57 14.11
N SER A 64 -4.10 -10.51 14.34
CA SER A 64 -3.37 -11.69 14.77
C SER A 64 -3.57 -12.01 16.27
N ASN A 65 -3.89 -11.02 17.10
CA ASN A 65 -4.04 -11.17 18.55
C ASN A 65 -5.18 -10.33 19.12
N GLY A 66 -6.35 -10.36 18.50
CA GLY A 66 -7.51 -9.63 18.99
C GLY A 66 -7.91 -8.50 18.08
N GLU A 67 -7.55 -7.24 18.39
CA GLU A 67 -8.00 -6.11 17.60
C GLU A 67 -7.21 -5.97 16.30
N PRO A 68 -7.90 -5.70 15.17
CA PRO A 68 -7.22 -5.49 13.90
C PRO A 68 -6.40 -4.20 13.90
N THR A 69 -5.21 -4.27 13.30
CA THR A 69 -4.33 -3.11 13.13
C THR A 69 -3.84 -3.02 11.69
N LEU A 70 -3.58 -1.80 11.25
CA LEU A 70 -3.18 -1.53 9.87
C LEU A 70 -1.82 -2.14 9.57
N SER A 71 -1.74 -2.96 8.51
CA SER A 71 -0.51 -3.63 8.09
C SER A 71 -0.03 -3.22 6.70
N THR A 72 -0.95 -2.91 5.80
CA THR A 72 -0.62 -2.63 4.39
C THR A 72 -1.56 -1.56 3.85
N ILE A 73 -1.03 -0.69 3.00
CA ILE A 73 -1.81 0.30 2.25
C ILE A 73 -1.49 0.12 0.78
N GLU A 74 -2.54 0.17 -0.08
CA GLU A 74 -2.38 0.17 -1.53
C GLU A 74 -2.97 1.46 -2.10
N SER A 75 -2.34 1.99 -3.16
CA SER A 75 -2.83 3.19 -3.83
C SER A 75 -2.69 3.07 -5.35
N ASP A 76 -3.74 3.46 -6.08
CA ASP A 76 -3.68 3.74 -7.51
C ASP A 76 -4.02 5.21 -7.81
N ASN A 77 -4.03 6.04 -6.78
CA ASN A 77 -4.30 7.46 -6.92
C ASN A 77 -3.11 8.19 -7.55
N LEU A 78 -3.38 8.97 -8.59
CA LEU A 78 -2.33 9.66 -9.37
C LEU A 78 -1.58 10.74 -8.56
N GLU A 79 -2.13 11.14 -7.40
CA GLU A 79 -1.52 12.12 -6.51
C GLU A 79 -0.60 11.49 -5.46
N THR A 80 -0.30 10.20 -5.60
CA THR A 80 0.57 9.47 -4.67
C THR A 80 2.02 9.93 -4.82
N VAL A 81 2.65 10.25 -3.69
CA VAL A 81 3.99 10.84 -3.62
C VAL A 81 4.89 9.98 -2.72
N VAL A 82 6.10 9.72 -3.18
CA VAL A 82 7.19 9.20 -2.33
C VAL A 82 8.44 10.02 -2.62
N PHE A 83 9.18 10.40 -1.58
CA PHE A 83 10.37 11.27 -1.70
C PHE A 83 10.09 12.54 -2.52
N ASN A 84 8.93 13.17 -2.28
CA ASN A 84 8.48 14.39 -2.96
C ASN A 84 8.23 14.24 -4.46
N ALA A 85 8.15 13.00 -4.98
CA ALA A 85 7.90 12.75 -6.40
C ALA A 85 6.55 12.08 -6.59
N LYS A 86 5.76 12.59 -7.56
CA LYS A 86 4.51 11.96 -7.97
C LYS A 86 4.84 10.73 -8.82
N ILE A 87 4.77 9.56 -8.20
CA ILE A 87 5.30 8.33 -8.78
C ILE A 87 4.52 7.84 -10.00
N PHE A 88 3.23 8.14 -10.12
CA PHE A 88 2.44 7.74 -11.29
C PHE A 88 2.78 8.56 -12.54
N ASN A 89 3.56 9.64 -12.41
CA ASN A 89 4.09 10.40 -13.52
C ASN A 89 5.46 9.91 -13.98
N LEU A 90 6.04 8.94 -13.28
CA LEU A 90 7.39 8.45 -13.55
C LEU A 90 7.35 7.16 -14.36
N THR A 91 8.43 6.92 -15.11
CA THR A 91 8.63 5.63 -15.78
C THR A 91 9.13 4.61 -14.77
N ARG A 92 9.06 3.33 -15.16
CA ARG A 92 9.58 2.22 -14.37
C ARG A 92 11.05 2.46 -13.98
N GLU A 93 11.90 2.84 -14.95
CA GLU A 93 13.30 3.13 -14.69
C GLU A 93 13.49 4.29 -13.71
N SER A 94 12.72 5.37 -13.87
CA SER A 94 12.78 6.54 -12.99
C SER A 94 12.41 6.20 -11.54
N ILE A 95 11.42 5.33 -11.34
CA ILE A 95 11.03 4.86 -10.01
C ILE A 95 12.16 4.07 -9.37
N VAL A 96 12.77 3.15 -10.12
CA VAL A 96 13.91 2.35 -9.62
C VAL A 96 15.07 3.27 -9.21
N ASN A 97 15.38 4.25 -10.06
CA ASN A 97 16.45 5.21 -9.76
C ASN A 97 16.13 6.07 -8.54
N LEU A 98 14.88 6.51 -8.40
CA LEU A 98 14.44 7.27 -7.23
C LEU A 98 14.67 6.50 -5.93
N MET A 99 14.31 5.22 -5.91
CA MET A 99 14.51 4.37 -4.74
C MET A 99 15.98 4.16 -4.43
N LYS A 100 16.79 3.89 -5.46
CA LYS A 100 18.24 3.71 -5.29
C LYS A 100 18.93 4.97 -4.78
N GLU A 101 18.54 6.13 -5.28
CA GLU A 101 19.09 7.42 -4.84
C GLU A 101 18.80 7.69 -3.36
N ASN A 102 17.73 7.10 -2.84
CA ASN A 102 17.36 7.24 -1.44
C ASN A 102 17.83 6.08 -0.56
N GLY A 103 18.72 5.24 -1.09
CA GLY A 103 19.40 4.20 -0.31
C GLY A 103 18.73 2.84 -0.28
N TYR A 104 17.67 2.63 -1.07
CA TYR A 104 16.96 1.35 -1.13
C TYR A 104 17.39 0.60 -2.40
N THR A 105 18.06 -0.53 -2.21
CA THR A 105 18.68 -1.28 -3.31
C THR A 105 18.37 -2.77 -3.33
N ASP A 106 17.62 -3.26 -2.35
CA ASP A 106 17.30 -4.69 -2.23
C ASP A 106 16.08 -5.01 -3.08
N ILE A 107 16.31 -5.27 -4.37
CA ILE A 107 15.29 -5.40 -5.40
C ILE A 107 14.96 -6.86 -5.67
N ASP A 108 13.66 -7.18 -5.68
CA ASP A 108 13.11 -8.45 -6.14
C ASP A 108 12.08 -8.18 -7.23
N GLU A 109 12.19 -8.84 -8.38
CA GLU A 109 11.29 -8.64 -9.52
C GLU A 109 10.65 -9.95 -9.94
N ASP A 110 9.38 -9.89 -10.32
CA ASP A 110 8.66 -11.06 -10.84
C ASP A 110 7.51 -10.63 -11.74
N ASP A 111 7.16 -11.52 -12.68
CA ASP A 111 5.96 -11.35 -13.49
C ASP A 111 4.81 -12.06 -12.78
N GLU A 112 3.73 -11.32 -12.54
CA GLU A 112 2.58 -11.87 -11.85
C GLU A 112 1.68 -12.66 -12.82
N THR A 113 0.90 -13.58 -12.27
CA THR A 113 0.04 -14.46 -13.07
C THR A 113 -1.05 -13.72 -13.84
N TRP A 114 -1.44 -12.53 -13.36
CA TRP A 114 -2.44 -11.69 -14.04
C TRP A 114 -1.86 -10.77 -15.12
N GLY A 115 -0.54 -10.82 -15.36
CA GLY A 115 0.11 -10.13 -16.48
C GLY A 115 0.90 -8.89 -16.14
N GLU A 116 0.86 -8.42 -14.89
CA GLU A 116 1.66 -7.26 -14.47
C GLU A 116 3.06 -7.69 -14.02
N HIS A 117 3.99 -6.75 -14.09
CA HIS A 117 5.35 -6.92 -13.58
C HIS A 117 5.46 -6.25 -12.21
N ARG A 118 5.96 -6.99 -11.23
CA ARG A 118 6.14 -6.48 -9.87
C ARG A 118 7.61 -6.21 -9.60
N ILE A 119 7.90 -5.04 -9.04
CA ILE A 119 9.23 -4.70 -8.50
C ILE A 119 9.05 -4.41 -7.02
N THR A 120 9.72 -5.19 -6.18
CA THR A 120 9.68 -5.05 -4.73
C THR A 120 11.03 -4.55 -4.24
N PHE A 121 10.99 -3.55 -3.36
CA PHE A 121 12.17 -3.15 -2.60
C PHE A 121 12.02 -3.71 -1.20
N ASP A 122 12.68 -4.83 -0.92
CA ASP A 122 12.52 -5.56 0.35
C ASP A 122 12.98 -4.74 1.55
N ASP A 123 14.01 -3.92 1.37
CA ASP A 123 14.51 -3.04 2.43
C ASP A 123 13.60 -1.84 2.70
N ALA A 124 12.69 -1.52 1.78
CA ALA A 124 11.69 -0.45 1.95
C ALA A 124 10.28 -0.99 2.21
N GLN A 125 10.07 -2.30 2.05
CA GLN A 125 8.78 -2.96 2.19
C GLN A 125 7.70 -2.33 1.30
N ILE A 126 8.05 -2.12 0.03
CA ILE A 126 7.16 -1.52 -0.97
C ILE A 126 7.18 -2.32 -2.26
N ASP A 127 5.99 -2.51 -2.84
CA ASP A 127 5.79 -3.19 -4.12
C ASP A 127 5.25 -2.20 -5.14
N PHE A 128 5.86 -2.19 -6.31
CA PHE A 128 5.38 -1.41 -7.47
C PHE A 128 4.92 -2.39 -8.54
N TYR A 129 3.70 -2.21 -9.04
CA TYR A 129 3.13 -3.04 -10.10
C TYR A 129 3.03 -2.24 -11.39
N PHE A 130 3.53 -2.81 -12.48
CA PHE A 130 3.60 -2.14 -13.77
C PHE A 130 2.87 -2.93 -14.86
N ASP A 131 2.17 -2.20 -15.73
CA ASP A 131 1.72 -2.72 -17.00
C ASP A 131 2.68 -2.14 -18.04
N ASP A 132 3.62 -2.95 -18.53
CA ASP A 132 4.77 -2.54 -19.35
C ASP A 132 5.60 -1.48 -18.59
N GLN A 133 5.56 -0.23 -18.98
CA GLN A 133 6.34 0.84 -18.34
C GLN A 133 5.51 1.70 -17.39
N GLU A 134 4.19 1.48 -17.34
CA GLU A 134 3.29 2.29 -16.55
C GLU A 134 3.03 1.70 -15.18
N LEU A 135 3.19 2.52 -14.14
CA LEU A 135 2.81 2.15 -12.78
C LEU A 135 1.28 2.06 -12.69
N THR A 136 0.78 0.92 -12.23
CA THR A 136 -0.67 0.69 -12.08
C THR A 136 -1.11 0.68 -10.62
N LEU A 137 -0.22 0.26 -9.72
CA LEU A 137 -0.55 0.14 -8.29
C LEU A 137 0.74 0.18 -7.48
N VAL A 138 0.67 0.78 -6.30
CA VAL A 138 1.74 0.72 -5.31
C VAL A 138 1.17 0.16 -4.01
N SER A 139 1.93 -0.72 -3.36
CA SER A 139 1.55 -1.35 -2.08
C SER A 139 2.72 -1.25 -1.13
N TRP A 140 2.50 -0.74 0.08
CA TRP A 140 3.57 -0.64 1.08
C TRP A 140 3.09 -1.09 2.44
N SER A 141 4.02 -1.59 3.23
CA SER A 141 3.72 -2.30 4.47
C SER A 141 4.75 -2.02 5.56
N CYS A 142 4.44 -2.47 6.76
CA CYS A 142 5.40 -2.62 7.84
C CYS A 142 5.20 -4.00 8.46
N TYR A 143 6.19 -4.84 8.32
CA TYR A 143 6.18 -6.20 8.88
C TYR A 143 6.92 -6.25 10.20
#